data_5e458d8b6433af857762c0b43277882e
#
_entry.id   5e458d8b6433af857762c0b43277882e
#
_cell.length_a   1.000
_cell.length_b   1.000
_cell.length_c   1.000
_cell.angle_alpha   90.00
_cell.angle_beta   90.00
_cell.angle_gamma   90.00
#
_symmetry.space_group_name_H-M   'P 1'
#
loop_
_entity.id
_entity.type
_entity.pdbx_description
1 polymer ?
#
loop_
_entity_poly.entity_id
_entity_poly.type
_entity_poly.pdbx_seq_one_letter_code
_entity_poly.pdbx_strand_id
1 'polypeptide(L)'
;SGRALGIGSVVGAGIFALLGQVIMSAGYWTYGAFAVAGTAALFSGYSYGELAARYPDAGGLTDYFRRAFSCKCVSGTLSLIYMLTSAVSISMMAKSFGIYFTALLKGTDYGWMTVNEFAAVLIVGLALLNMMSAGDVGRAEILLVTLKILILGSLIGAAMWNADLTLSNVLPQPTLMSFWGAIGVTFFAYAGYGVITNAAADVQHPKRTIRLGIYITILAVFFFFFFFFSF
;
A
#
# COMPACT_ATOMS: atom_id res chain seq x y z
N SER A 1 11.50 -2.69 -17.21
CA SER A 1 10.67 -1.74 -16.46
C SER A 1 9.68 -2.40 -15.50
N GLY A 2 9.26 -3.65 -15.70
CA GLY A 2 8.34 -4.37 -14.80
C GLY A 2 8.84 -4.58 -13.35
N ARG A 3 10.14 -4.40 -13.07
CA ARG A 3 10.69 -4.45 -11.70
C ARG A 3 10.39 -3.18 -10.90
N ALA A 4 10.30 -2.03 -11.55
CA ALA A 4 9.99 -0.75 -10.90
C ALA A 4 8.50 -0.65 -10.51
N LEU A 5 7.59 -1.18 -11.35
CA LEU A 5 6.16 -1.28 -11.09
C LEU A 5 5.85 -2.02 -9.77
N GLY A 6 6.56 -3.14 -9.52
CA GLY A 6 6.31 -3.95 -8.33
C GLY A 6 6.70 -3.26 -7.01
N ILE A 7 7.82 -2.57 -6.97
CA ILE A 7 8.30 -1.90 -5.75
C ILE A 7 7.46 -0.65 -5.46
N GLY A 8 7.06 0.08 -6.50
CA GLY A 8 6.32 1.33 -6.36
C GLY A 8 4.90 1.18 -5.84
N SER A 9 4.22 0.09 -6.17
CA SER A 9 2.82 -0.11 -5.78
C SER A 9 2.65 -0.44 -4.29
N VAL A 10 3.67 -1.03 -3.65
CA VAL A 10 3.57 -1.49 -2.26
C VAL A 10 4.20 -0.52 -1.26
N VAL A 11 5.33 0.13 -1.60
CA VAL A 11 5.85 1.25 -0.79
C VAL A 11 4.98 2.48 -1.07
N GLY A 12 3.70 2.36 -0.80
CA GLY A 12 2.73 3.35 -1.23
C GLY A 12 1.93 3.97 -0.11
N ALA A 13 0.70 4.25 -0.46
CA ALA A 13 -0.24 4.99 0.34
C ALA A 13 -0.58 4.34 1.69
N GLY A 14 -0.47 3.03 1.84
CA GLY A 14 -0.72 2.35 3.10
C GLY A 14 0.17 2.82 4.24
N ILE A 15 1.46 3.06 3.95
CA ILE A 15 2.40 3.56 4.95
C ILE A 15 2.01 4.98 5.40
N PHE A 16 1.88 5.90 4.45
CA PHE A 16 1.60 7.30 4.76
C PHE A 16 0.20 7.53 5.35
N ALA A 17 -0.80 6.78 4.88
CA ALA A 17 -2.18 6.96 5.30
C ALA A 17 -2.49 6.30 6.66
N LEU A 18 -1.85 5.18 6.98
CA LEU A 18 -2.26 4.33 8.10
C LEU A 18 -1.28 4.32 9.27
N LEU A 19 -0.03 4.76 9.07
CA LEU A 19 0.99 4.71 10.11
C LEU A 19 0.55 5.40 11.38
N GLY A 20 0.03 6.62 11.29
CA GLY A 20 -0.47 7.37 12.44
C GLY A 20 -1.59 6.64 13.18
N GLN A 21 -2.53 6.02 12.44
CA GLN A 21 -3.61 5.25 13.02
C GLN A 21 -3.13 3.98 13.74
N VAL A 22 -2.14 3.28 13.16
CA VAL A 22 -1.53 2.10 13.77
C VAL A 22 -0.81 2.48 15.07
N ILE A 23 -0.02 3.57 15.06
CA ILE A 23 0.69 4.06 16.25
C ILE A 23 -0.32 4.42 17.36
N MET A 24 -1.40 5.12 17.05
CA MET A 24 -2.43 5.47 18.03
C MET A 24 -3.17 4.25 18.58
N SER A 25 -3.29 3.16 17.82
CA SER A 25 -4.01 1.95 18.23
C SER A 25 -3.11 0.93 18.94
N ALA A 26 -1.87 0.77 18.49
CA ALA A 26 -0.92 -0.23 19.00
C ALA A 26 0.13 0.35 19.95
N GLY A 27 0.26 1.68 20.01
CA GLY A 27 1.26 2.33 20.86
C GLY A 27 2.66 1.80 20.60
N TYR A 28 3.39 1.48 21.66
CA TYR A 28 4.73 0.89 21.57
C TYR A 28 4.76 -0.54 21.02
N TRP A 29 3.61 -1.22 20.87
CA TRP A 29 3.48 -2.55 20.22
C TRP A 29 3.33 -2.44 18.70
N THR A 30 3.49 -1.26 18.11
CA THR A 30 3.38 -1.02 16.66
C THR A 30 4.30 -1.94 15.88
N TYR A 31 5.55 -2.13 16.30
CA TYR A 31 6.49 -3.06 15.66
C TYR A 31 5.97 -4.49 15.65
N GLY A 32 5.32 -4.94 16.74
CA GLY A 32 4.70 -6.26 16.82
C GLY A 32 3.53 -6.41 15.85
N ALA A 33 2.69 -5.38 15.70
CA ALA A 33 1.60 -5.38 14.73
C ALA A 33 2.13 -5.50 13.30
N PHE A 34 3.21 -4.79 12.95
CA PHE A 34 3.86 -4.90 11.66
C PHE A 34 4.52 -6.26 11.43
N ALA A 35 5.13 -6.86 12.45
CA ALA A 35 5.73 -8.19 12.36
C ALA A 35 4.67 -9.27 12.09
N VAL A 36 3.56 -9.26 12.82
CA VAL A 36 2.47 -10.23 12.64
C VAL A 36 1.79 -10.03 11.28
N ALA A 37 1.43 -8.80 10.93
CA ALA A 37 0.82 -8.49 9.65
C ALA A 37 1.74 -8.81 8.46
N GLY A 38 3.04 -8.52 8.57
CA GLY A 38 4.04 -8.86 7.56
C GLY A 38 4.20 -10.36 7.36
N THR A 39 4.17 -11.14 8.43
CA THR A 39 4.18 -12.62 8.35
C THR A 39 2.94 -13.14 7.62
N ALA A 40 1.75 -12.63 7.95
CA ALA A 40 0.52 -12.98 7.25
C ALA A 40 0.58 -12.56 5.76
N ALA A 41 1.14 -11.39 5.47
CA ALA A 41 1.34 -10.92 4.11
C ALA A 41 2.31 -11.79 3.30
N LEU A 42 3.35 -12.35 3.92
CA LEU A 42 4.27 -13.29 3.27
C LEU A 42 3.55 -14.57 2.83
N PHE A 43 2.73 -15.17 3.68
CA PHE A 43 1.95 -16.36 3.31
C PHE A 43 0.94 -16.06 2.20
N SER A 44 0.23 -14.94 2.31
CA SER A 44 -0.71 -14.50 1.27
C SER A 44 0.02 -14.19 -0.04
N GLY A 45 1.14 -13.46 0.02
CA GLY A 45 1.97 -13.12 -1.13
C GLY A 45 2.55 -14.35 -1.82
N TYR A 46 2.90 -15.40 -1.08
CA TYR A 46 3.28 -16.70 -1.64
C TYR A 46 2.16 -17.27 -2.53
N SER A 47 0.93 -17.31 -2.00
CA SER A 47 -0.23 -17.82 -2.75
C SER A 47 -0.50 -17.01 -4.03
N TYR A 48 -0.41 -15.68 -3.93
CA TYR A 48 -0.55 -14.80 -5.10
C TYR A 48 0.57 -15.01 -6.13
N GLY A 49 1.80 -15.20 -5.69
CA GLY A 49 2.93 -15.48 -6.55
C GLY A 49 2.81 -16.80 -7.31
N GLU A 50 2.31 -17.85 -6.65
CA GLU A 50 2.03 -19.15 -7.29
C GLU A 50 0.89 -19.06 -8.30
N LEU A 51 -0.19 -18.37 -7.96
CA LEU A 51 -1.32 -18.17 -8.88
C LEU A 51 -0.91 -17.36 -10.11
N ALA A 52 -0.19 -16.27 -9.93
CA ALA A 52 0.32 -15.45 -11.03
C ALA A 52 1.33 -16.20 -11.92
N ALA A 53 2.10 -17.12 -11.34
CA ALA A 53 3.02 -17.97 -12.09
C ALA A 53 2.32 -19.04 -12.91
N ARG A 54 1.16 -19.55 -12.44
CA ARG A 54 0.36 -20.55 -13.16
C ARG A 54 -0.53 -19.92 -14.20
N TYR A 55 -1.08 -18.75 -13.90
CA TYR A 55 -2.07 -18.07 -14.72
C TYR A 55 -1.63 -16.61 -14.95
N PRO A 56 -0.68 -16.38 -15.86
CA PRO A 56 -0.11 -15.06 -16.13
C PRO A 56 -1.03 -14.22 -17.02
N ASP A 57 -2.28 -14.05 -16.59
CA ASP A 57 -3.30 -13.26 -17.30
C ASP A 57 -3.43 -11.86 -16.68
N ALA A 58 -3.87 -10.89 -17.47
CA ALA A 58 -4.10 -9.51 -17.04
C ALA A 58 -5.31 -9.35 -16.09
N GLY A 59 -6.13 -10.38 -15.93
CA GLY A 59 -7.34 -10.35 -15.09
C GLY A 59 -7.08 -10.36 -13.58
N GLY A 60 -5.84 -10.65 -13.16
CA GLY A 60 -5.45 -10.66 -11.75
C GLY A 60 -6.35 -11.57 -10.90
N LEU A 61 -6.72 -11.07 -9.70
CA LEU A 61 -7.48 -11.85 -8.72
C LEU A 61 -8.86 -12.28 -9.21
N THR A 62 -9.53 -11.46 -10.02
CA THR A 62 -10.87 -11.79 -10.57
C THR A 62 -10.83 -13.01 -11.48
N ASP A 63 -9.75 -13.16 -12.24
CA ASP A 63 -9.56 -14.32 -13.12
C ASP A 63 -9.23 -15.58 -12.31
N TYR A 64 -8.50 -15.45 -11.21
CA TYR A 64 -8.25 -16.56 -10.28
C TYR A 64 -9.54 -17.06 -9.64
N PHE A 65 -10.47 -16.17 -9.23
CA PHE A 65 -11.78 -16.57 -8.73
C PHE A 65 -12.58 -17.36 -9.78
N ARG A 66 -12.56 -16.88 -11.03
CA ARG A 66 -13.28 -17.55 -12.13
C ARG A 66 -12.75 -18.95 -12.42
N ARG A 67 -11.44 -19.18 -12.23
CA ARG A 67 -10.80 -20.48 -12.43
C ARG A 67 -10.95 -21.40 -11.23
N ALA A 68 -10.98 -20.84 -10.01
CA ALA A 68 -11.09 -21.62 -8.78
C ALA A 68 -12.52 -22.13 -8.52
N PHE A 69 -13.53 -21.36 -8.88
CA PHE A 69 -14.93 -21.69 -8.60
C PHE A 69 -15.71 -21.95 -9.87
N SER A 70 -16.24 -23.19 -10.00
CA SER A 70 -17.09 -23.58 -11.15
C SER A 70 -18.44 -22.85 -11.15
N CYS A 71 -18.95 -22.44 -9.98
CA CYS A 71 -20.19 -21.69 -9.85
C CYS A 71 -19.98 -20.22 -10.21
N LYS A 72 -20.61 -19.77 -11.30
CA LYS A 72 -20.53 -18.37 -11.77
C LYS A 72 -21.04 -17.36 -10.74
N CYS A 73 -21.99 -17.75 -9.91
CA CYS A 73 -22.54 -16.89 -8.87
C CYS A 73 -21.48 -16.57 -7.79
N VAL A 74 -20.78 -17.60 -7.31
CA VAL A 74 -19.70 -17.44 -6.30
C VAL A 74 -18.56 -16.59 -6.86
N SER A 75 -18.07 -16.92 -8.06
CA SER A 75 -17.00 -16.18 -8.71
C SER A 75 -17.38 -14.72 -8.97
N GLY A 76 -18.62 -14.47 -9.44
CA GLY A 76 -19.13 -13.12 -9.67
C GLY A 76 -19.25 -12.30 -8.39
N THR A 77 -19.77 -12.89 -7.31
CA THR A 77 -19.89 -12.22 -6.01
C THR A 77 -18.52 -11.85 -5.44
N LEU A 78 -17.54 -12.76 -5.49
CA LEU A 78 -16.18 -12.48 -5.02
C LEU A 78 -15.50 -11.37 -5.84
N SER A 79 -15.70 -11.38 -7.16
CA SER A 79 -15.18 -10.33 -8.05
C SER A 79 -15.81 -8.96 -7.75
N LEU A 80 -17.11 -8.93 -7.47
CA LEU A 80 -17.82 -7.70 -7.09
C LEU A 80 -17.32 -7.16 -5.74
N ILE A 81 -17.16 -8.04 -4.75
CA ILE A 81 -16.59 -7.66 -3.43
C ILE A 81 -15.18 -7.08 -3.62
N TYR A 82 -14.34 -7.72 -4.44
CA TYR A 82 -13.00 -7.23 -4.73
C TYR A 82 -13.02 -5.85 -5.39
N MET A 83 -13.92 -5.63 -6.35
CA MET A 83 -14.09 -4.33 -7.01
C MET A 83 -14.52 -3.24 -6.01
N LEU A 84 -15.50 -3.54 -5.14
CA LEU A 84 -15.94 -2.61 -4.10
C LEU A 84 -14.80 -2.29 -3.10
N THR A 85 -14.06 -3.31 -2.67
CA THR A 85 -12.90 -3.13 -1.78
C THR A 85 -11.83 -2.23 -2.43
N SER A 86 -11.58 -2.40 -3.72
CA SER A 86 -10.64 -1.56 -4.47
C SER A 86 -11.12 -0.11 -4.54
N ALA A 87 -12.42 0.13 -4.78
CA ALA A 87 -13.00 1.48 -4.79
C ALA A 87 -12.88 2.17 -3.43
N VAL A 88 -13.17 1.44 -2.33
CA VAL A 88 -13.00 1.95 -0.96
C VAL A 88 -11.53 2.28 -0.69
N SER A 89 -10.61 1.44 -1.12
CA SER A 89 -9.16 1.65 -0.97
C SER A 89 -8.69 2.92 -1.68
N ILE A 90 -9.11 3.13 -2.93
CA ILE A 90 -8.79 4.34 -3.70
C ILE A 90 -9.34 5.59 -3.00
N SER A 91 -10.60 5.53 -2.51
CA SER A 91 -11.24 6.63 -1.80
C SER A 91 -10.51 6.99 -0.51
N MET A 92 -10.07 5.97 0.25
CA MET A 92 -9.29 6.18 1.48
C MET A 92 -7.95 6.86 1.19
N MET A 93 -7.24 6.42 0.15
CA MET A 93 -5.97 7.03 -0.27
C MET A 93 -6.14 8.47 -0.74
N ALA A 94 -7.19 8.75 -1.52
CA ALA A 94 -7.49 10.09 -1.98
C ALA A 94 -7.86 11.03 -0.84
N LYS A 95 -8.63 10.56 0.15
CA LYS A 95 -8.94 11.34 1.36
C LYS A 95 -7.69 11.62 2.19
N SER A 96 -6.80 10.65 2.36
CA SER A 96 -5.53 10.85 3.05
C SER A 96 -4.68 11.93 2.37
N PHE A 97 -4.60 11.90 1.05
CA PHE A 97 -3.96 12.99 0.28
C PHE A 97 -4.62 14.34 0.58
N GLY A 98 -5.97 14.41 0.53
CA GLY A 98 -6.71 15.63 0.82
C GLY A 98 -6.43 16.18 2.22
N ILE A 99 -6.35 15.30 3.24
CA ILE A 99 -6.03 15.68 4.63
C ILE A 99 -4.63 16.31 4.70
N TYR A 100 -3.62 15.67 4.14
CA TYR A 100 -2.25 16.19 4.16
C TYR A 100 -2.12 17.48 3.37
N PHE A 101 -2.76 17.55 2.20
CA PHE A 101 -2.69 18.73 1.34
C PHE A 101 -3.39 19.94 1.98
N THR A 102 -4.57 19.73 2.58
CA THR A 102 -5.27 20.77 3.34
C THR A 102 -4.44 21.23 4.54
N ALA A 103 -3.77 20.31 5.23
CA ALA A 103 -2.89 20.67 6.36
C ALA A 103 -1.69 21.53 5.92
N LEU A 104 -1.14 21.25 4.73
CA LEU A 104 -0.01 21.99 4.17
C LEU A 104 -0.41 23.42 3.75
N LEU A 105 -1.67 23.60 3.29
CA LEU A 105 -2.20 24.88 2.85
C LEU A 105 -2.83 25.72 3.98
N LYS A 106 -2.86 25.21 5.20
CA LYS A 106 -3.35 25.98 6.34
C LYS A 106 -2.53 27.26 6.51
N GLY A 107 -3.22 28.40 6.42
CA GLY A 107 -2.59 29.73 6.49
C GLY A 107 -2.24 30.36 5.14
N THR A 108 -2.60 29.71 4.02
CA THR A 108 -2.52 30.30 2.68
C THR A 108 -3.89 30.69 2.16
N ASP A 109 -3.94 31.55 1.13
CA ASP A 109 -5.19 32.00 0.49
C ASP A 109 -5.98 30.85 -0.19
N TYR A 110 -5.38 29.68 -0.34
CA TYR A 110 -5.99 28.47 -0.90
C TYR A 110 -6.66 27.56 0.15
N GLY A 111 -6.70 27.98 1.43
CA GLY A 111 -7.31 27.22 2.53
C GLY A 111 -8.85 27.09 2.49
N TRP A 112 -9.49 27.55 1.42
CA TRP A 112 -10.94 27.47 1.22
C TRP A 112 -11.40 26.11 0.66
N MET A 113 -10.51 25.34 0.04
CA MET A 113 -10.83 24.00 -0.48
C MET A 113 -10.90 22.97 0.64
N THR A 114 -11.91 22.12 0.59
CA THR A 114 -12.13 21.05 1.55
C THR A 114 -11.30 19.80 1.21
N VAL A 115 -11.11 18.93 2.21
CA VAL A 115 -10.45 17.62 2.04
C VAL A 115 -11.07 16.81 0.88
N ASN A 116 -12.41 16.86 0.75
CA ASN A 116 -13.09 16.09 -0.28
C ASN A 116 -12.85 16.63 -1.70
N GLU A 117 -12.72 17.95 -1.83
CA GLU A 117 -12.43 18.59 -3.13
C GLU A 117 -11.02 18.23 -3.60
N PHE A 118 -10.03 18.29 -2.73
CA PHE A 118 -8.68 17.84 -3.07
C PHE A 118 -8.63 16.35 -3.42
N ALA A 119 -9.38 15.51 -2.68
CA ALA A 119 -9.50 14.09 -2.99
C ALA A 119 -10.14 13.86 -4.36
N ALA A 120 -11.19 14.60 -4.71
CA ALA A 120 -11.86 14.51 -6.00
C ALA A 120 -10.95 14.96 -7.15
N VAL A 121 -10.24 16.07 -6.98
CA VAL A 121 -9.26 16.57 -7.96
C VAL A 121 -8.17 15.54 -8.22
N LEU A 122 -7.66 14.89 -7.15
CA LEU A 122 -6.67 13.83 -7.30
C LEU A 122 -7.21 12.65 -8.10
N ILE A 123 -8.42 12.16 -7.78
CA ILE A 123 -9.03 11.02 -8.49
C ILE A 123 -9.22 11.35 -9.97
N VAL A 124 -9.77 12.53 -10.29
CA VAL A 124 -9.97 12.97 -11.67
C VAL A 124 -8.64 13.13 -12.39
N GLY A 125 -7.64 13.75 -11.76
CA GLY A 125 -6.32 13.91 -12.33
C GLY A 125 -5.63 12.58 -12.66
N LEU A 126 -5.69 11.62 -11.75
CA LEU A 126 -5.14 10.27 -11.97
C LEU A 126 -5.94 9.49 -13.03
N ALA A 127 -7.27 9.66 -13.10
CA ALA A 127 -8.09 9.06 -14.15
C ALA A 127 -7.70 9.59 -15.53
N LEU A 128 -7.53 10.91 -15.67
CA LEU A 128 -7.06 11.54 -16.91
C LEU A 128 -5.64 11.07 -17.29
N LEU A 129 -4.74 10.99 -16.31
CA LEU A 129 -3.39 10.48 -16.52
C LEU A 129 -3.40 9.02 -17.00
N ASN A 130 -4.33 8.21 -16.49
CA ASN A 130 -4.46 6.80 -16.89
C ASN A 130 -5.04 6.63 -18.32
N MET A 131 -5.65 7.68 -18.89
CA MET A 131 -6.07 7.71 -20.30
C MET A 131 -4.89 8.01 -21.26
N MET A 132 -3.74 8.43 -20.74
CA MET A 132 -2.53 8.66 -21.53
C MET A 132 -1.84 7.35 -21.94
N SER A 133 -0.76 7.44 -22.72
CA SER A 133 -0.04 6.26 -23.17
C SER A 133 0.60 5.49 -22.00
N ALA A 134 0.66 4.17 -22.11
CA ALA A 134 1.29 3.30 -21.09
C ALA A 134 2.77 3.68 -20.81
N GLY A 135 3.46 4.27 -21.79
CA GLY A 135 4.84 4.75 -21.62
C GLY A 135 4.96 5.96 -20.71
N ASP A 136 4.03 6.91 -20.82
CA ASP A 136 4.00 8.13 -20.00
C ASP A 136 3.56 7.82 -18.57
N VAL A 137 2.57 6.95 -18.41
CA VAL A 137 2.15 6.43 -17.10
C VAL A 137 3.33 5.76 -16.38
N GLY A 138 4.10 4.91 -17.07
CA GLY A 138 5.26 4.25 -16.49
C GLY A 138 6.38 5.21 -16.08
N ARG A 139 6.60 6.30 -16.81
CA ARG A 139 7.57 7.35 -16.42
C ARG A 139 7.11 8.12 -15.18
N ALA A 140 5.83 8.51 -15.13
CA ALA A 140 5.25 9.17 -13.98
C ALA A 140 5.33 8.29 -12.74
N GLU A 141 5.08 7.00 -12.87
CA GLU A 141 5.19 6.03 -11.77
C GLU A 141 6.61 5.92 -11.22
N ILE A 142 7.63 5.79 -12.08
CA ILE A 142 9.03 5.74 -11.65
C ILE A 142 9.42 7.01 -10.90
N LEU A 143 9.01 8.18 -11.39
CA LEU A 143 9.28 9.46 -10.72
C LEU A 143 8.65 9.49 -9.32
N LEU A 144 7.36 9.12 -9.21
CA LEU A 144 6.63 9.10 -7.95
C LEU A 144 7.23 8.11 -6.94
N VAL A 145 7.65 6.93 -7.41
CA VAL A 145 8.31 5.90 -6.57
C VAL A 145 9.64 6.42 -6.05
N THR A 146 10.46 7.01 -6.92
CA THR A 146 11.75 7.57 -6.53
C THR A 146 11.57 8.67 -5.47
N LEU A 147 10.61 9.58 -5.70
CA LEU A 147 10.29 10.64 -4.75
C LEU A 147 9.84 10.08 -3.38
N LYS A 148 8.97 9.06 -3.38
CA LYS A 148 8.53 8.40 -2.15
C LYS A 148 9.70 7.79 -1.37
N ILE A 149 10.60 7.08 -2.04
CA ILE A 149 11.77 6.47 -1.40
C ILE A 149 12.69 7.54 -0.81
N LEU A 150 12.89 8.66 -1.52
CA LEU A 150 13.69 9.78 -1.01
C LEU A 150 13.05 10.42 0.23
N ILE A 151 11.74 10.66 0.20
CA ILE A 151 11.01 11.23 1.35
C ILE A 151 11.08 10.27 2.55
N LEU A 152 10.84 8.98 2.34
CA LEU A 152 10.91 7.99 3.42
C LEU A 152 12.33 7.86 3.97
N GLY A 153 13.34 7.83 3.10
CA GLY A 153 14.75 7.80 3.51
C GLY A 153 15.14 9.05 4.33
N SER A 154 14.67 10.23 3.93
CA SER A 154 14.92 11.47 4.68
C SER A 154 14.22 11.47 6.05
N LEU A 155 13.01 10.92 6.14
CA LEU A 155 12.29 10.79 7.42
C LEU A 155 13.01 9.83 8.37
N ILE A 156 13.51 8.69 7.87
CA ILE A 156 14.32 7.76 8.68
C ILE A 156 15.60 8.46 9.14
N GLY A 157 16.32 9.13 8.25
CA GLY A 157 17.53 9.85 8.58
C GLY A 157 17.29 10.93 9.63
N ALA A 158 16.18 11.67 9.53
CA ALA A 158 15.79 12.66 10.51
C ALA A 158 15.40 12.04 11.87
N ALA A 159 14.70 10.90 11.85
CA ALA A 159 14.34 10.18 13.06
C ALA A 159 15.58 9.65 13.78
N MET A 160 16.54 9.07 13.06
CA MET A 160 17.81 8.61 13.62
C MET A 160 18.67 9.75 14.20
N TRP A 161 18.61 10.94 13.59
CA TRP A 161 19.35 12.11 14.07
C TRP A 161 18.74 12.72 15.33
N ASN A 162 17.40 12.69 15.46
CA ASN A 162 16.66 13.28 16.58
C ASN A 162 16.08 12.21 17.53
N ALA A 163 16.65 11.02 17.59
CA ALA A 163 16.15 9.92 18.41
C ALA A 163 16.30 10.26 19.92
N ASP A 164 15.32 10.99 20.45
CA ASP A 164 15.09 11.11 21.88
C ASP A 164 14.30 9.88 22.35
N LEU A 165 14.95 8.99 23.08
CA LEU A 165 14.39 7.74 23.63
C LEU A 165 13.25 7.96 24.65
N THR A 166 12.83 9.20 24.88
CA THR A 166 11.78 9.59 25.81
C THR A 166 10.36 9.44 25.27
N LEU A 167 10.19 9.12 23.97
CA LEU A 167 8.88 8.93 23.32
C LEU A 167 8.10 7.73 23.88
N SER A 168 8.74 6.78 24.55
CA SER A 168 8.06 5.61 25.13
C SER A 168 6.99 5.97 26.18
N ASN A 169 7.13 7.14 26.82
CA ASN A 169 6.21 7.59 27.86
C ASN A 169 4.97 8.34 27.32
N VAL A 170 4.96 8.69 26.03
CA VAL A 170 3.88 9.48 25.39
C VAL A 170 2.91 8.59 24.62
N LEU A 171 3.32 7.38 24.28
CA LEU A 171 2.48 6.47 23.48
C LEU A 171 1.40 5.82 24.34
N PRO A 172 0.15 5.72 23.84
CA PRO A 172 -0.92 5.06 24.56
C PRO A 172 -0.60 3.59 24.81
N GLN A 173 -1.00 3.08 25.97
CA GLN A 173 -0.90 1.64 26.25
C GLN A 173 -1.98 0.91 25.47
N PRO A 174 -1.63 -0.03 24.59
CA PRO A 174 -2.62 -0.73 23.77
C PRO A 174 -3.46 -1.67 24.61
N THR A 175 -4.76 -1.71 24.34
CA THR A 175 -5.59 -2.84 24.78
C THR A 175 -5.42 -4.00 23.81
N LEU A 176 -5.70 -5.23 24.28
CA LEU A 176 -5.61 -6.40 23.41
C LEU A 176 -6.49 -6.24 22.15
N MET A 177 -7.67 -5.65 22.30
CA MET A 177 -8.60 -5.44 21.19
C MET A 177 -8.09 -4.40 20.18
N SER A 178 -7.49 -3.30 20.66
CA SER A 178 -6.90 -2.28 19.78
C SER A 178 -5.67 -2.79 19.04
N PHE A 179 -4.88 -3.68 19.66
CA PHE A 179 -3.75 -4.33 19.02
C PHE A 179 -4.18 -5.25 17.86
N TRP A 180 -5.22 -6.09 18.05
CA TRP A 180 -5.76 -6.89 16.96
C TRP A 180 -6.33 -6.04 15.83
N GLY A 181 -7.00 -4.94 16.15
CA GLY A 181 -7.45 -3.95 15.17
C GLY A 181 -6.27 -3.33 14.40
N ALA A 182 -5.19 -2.99 15.09
CA ALA A 182 -3.98 -2.47 14.48
C ALA A 182 -3.33 -3.45 13.50
N ILE A 183 -3.29 -4.76 13.81
CA ILE A 183 -2.79 -5.80 12.89
C ILE A 183 -3.59 -5.81 11.59
N GLY A 184 -4.93 -5.72 11.67
CA GLY A 184 -5.79 -5.66 10.47
C GLY A 184 -5.50 -4.44 9.60
N VAL A 185 -5.38 -3.26 10.21
CA VAL A 185 -5.01 -2.02 9.51
C VAL A 185 -3.61 -2.11 8.91
N THR A 186 -2.66 -2.69 9.64
CA THR A 186 -1.28 -2.87 9.18
C THR A 186 -1.19 -3.86 8.02
N PHE A 187 -1.99 -4.93 8.04
CA PHE A 187 -2.06 -5.88 6.92
C PHE A 187 -2.45 -5.18 5.61
N PHE A 188 -3.36 -4.20 5.68
CA PHE A 188 -3.72 -3.40 4.50
C PHE A 188 -2.52 -2.61 3.94
N ALA A 189 -1.59 -2.16 4.79
CA ALA A 189 -0.37 -1.48 4.33
C ALA A 189 0.52 -2.39 3.47
N TYR A 190 0.48 -3.71 3.70
CA TYR A 190 1.17 -4.69 2.86
C TYR A 190 0.39 -5.09 1.61
N ALA A 191 -0.93 -4.91 1.56
CA ALA A 191 -1.82 -5.50 0.53
C ALA A 191 -1.55 -5.03 -0.91
N GLY A 192 -0.71 -4.01 -1.12
CA GLY A 192 -0.30 -3.53 -2.45
C GLY A 192 0.38 -4.57 -3.35
N TYR A 193 0.90 -5.68 -2.80
CA TYR A 193 1.50 -6.75 -3.61
C TYR A 193 0.50 -7.41 -4.59
N GLY A 194 -0.79 -7.37 -4.29
CA GLY A 194 -1.83 -7.88 -5.18
C GLY A 194 -1.86 -7.17 -6.55
N VAL A 195 -1.51 -5.89 -6.58
CA VAL A 195 -1.45 -5.10 -7.82
C VAL A 195 -0.35 -5.61 -8.77
N ILE A 196 0.72 -6.19 -8.23
CA ILE A 196 1.82 -6.76 -9.02
C ILE A 196 1.31 -7.89 -9.93
N THR A 197 0.29 -8.65 -9.48
CA THR A 197 -0.27 -9.76 -10.27
C THR A 197 -1.02 -9.28 -11.50
N ASN A 198 -1.55 -8.06 -11.51
CA ASN A 198 -2.23 -7.47 -12.68
C ASN A 198 -1.24 -7.17 -13.82
N ALA A 199 0.03 -6.96 -13.50
CA ALA A 199 1.09 -6.74 -14.48
C ALA A 199 1.71 -8.05 -15.01
N ALA A 200 1.14 -9.21 -14.66
CA ALA A 200 1.69 -10.52 -15.02
C ALA A 200 1.78 -10.75 -16.52
N ALA A 201 0.82 -10.22 -17.28
CA ALA A 201 0.77 -10.34 -18.74
C ALA A 201 1.87 -9.53 -19.45
N ASP A 202 2.35 -8.44 -18.83
CA ASP A 202 3.28 -7.49 -19.45
C ASP A 202 4.75 -7.78 -19.11
N VAL A 203 5.02 -8.79 -18.29
CA VAL A 203 6.37 -9.10 -17.77
C VAL A 203 7.02 -10.27 -18.49
N GLN A 204 8.26 -10.07 -18.94
CA GLN A 204 9.08 -11.18 -19.42
C GLN A 204 9.43 -12.12 -18.25
N HIS A 205 9.20 -13.42 -18.43
CA HIS A 205 9.39 -14.46 -17.40
C HIS A 205 8.55 -14.25 -16.13
N PRO A 206 7.20 -14.22 -16.23
CA PRO A 206 6.30 -13.86 -15.12
C PRO A 206 6.50 -14.75 -13.89
N LYS A 207 6.75 -16.06 -14.08
CA LYS A 207 6.97 -17.02 -12.99
C LYS A 207 8.06 -16.61 -11.99
N ARG A 208 9.17 -16.06 -12.46
CA ARG A 208 10.29 -15.68 -11.60
C ARG A 208 10.19 -14.23 -11.16
N THR A 209 9.82 -13.35 -12.08
CA THR A 209 9.84 -11.90 -11.84
C THR A 209 8.75 -11.47 -10.86
N ILE A 210 7.54 -12.04 -10.97
CA ILE A 210 6.42 -11.68 -10.10
C ILE A 210 6.64 -12.24 -8.70
N ARG A 211 7.02 -13.52 -8.56
CA ARG A 211 7.35 -14.09 -7.24
C ARG A 211 8.41 -13.25 -6.52
N LEU A 212 9.52 -12.99 -7.21
CA LEU A 212 10.60 -12.20 -6.63
C LEU A 212 10.16 -10.77 -6.30
N GLY A 213 9.34 -10.16 -7.16
CA GLY A 213 8.77 -8.84 -6.93
C GLY A 213 7.92 -8.80 -5.66
N ILE A 214 7.00 -9.74 -5.47
CA ILE A 214 6.15 -9.84 -4.29
C ILE A 214 6.99 -9.98 -3.01
N TYR A 215 7.96 -10.91 -2.99
CA TYR A 215 8.80 -11.12 -1.82
C TYR A 215 9.68 -9.92 -1.48
N ILE A 216 10.38 -9.36 -2.49
CA ILE A 216 11.22 -8.17 -2.27
C ILE A 216 10.39 -7.03 -1.71
N THR A 217 9.18 -6.87 -2.20
CA THR A 217 8.29 -5.79 -1.78
C THR A 217 7.82 -5.95 -0.35
N ILE A 218 7.36 -7.14 0.05
CA ILE A 218 6.92 -7.41 1.42
C ILE A 218 8.10 -7.30 2.38
N LEU A 219 9.26 -7.86 2.02
CA LEU A 219 10.47 -7.77 2.83
C LEU A 219 10.99 -6.33 2.95
N ALA A 220 10.95 -5.54 1.88
CA ALA A 220 11.35 -4.14 1.92
C ALA A 220 10.48 -3.33 2.88
N VAL A 221 9.14 -3.53 2.84
CA VAL A 221 8.20 -2.90 3.78
C VAL A 221 8.45 -3.38 5.20
N PHE A 222 8.66 -4.68 5.40
CA PHE A 222 8.94 -5.27 6.70
C PHE A 222 10.21 -4.68 7.33
N PHE A 223 11.33 -4.67 6.59
CA PHE A 223 12.58 -4.10 7.06
C PHE A 223 12.48 -2.59 7.30
N PHE A 224 11.79 -1.88 6.40
CA PHE A 224 11.56 -0.45 6.56
C PHE A 224 10.89 -0.13 7.90
N PHE A 225 9.79 -0.82 8.23
CA PHE A 225 9.08 -0.60 9.50
C PHE A 225 9.86 -1.09 10.69
N PHE A 226 10.56 -2.22 10.55
CA PHE A 226 11.39 -2.73 11.64
C PHE A 226 12.47 -1.71 12.02
N PHE A 227 13.18 -1.14 11.04
CA PHE A 227 14.18 -0.10 11.30
C PHE A 227 13.55 1.20 11.81
N PHE A 228 12.42 1.62 11.26
CA PHE A 228 11.76 2.87 11.67
C PHE A 228 11.28 2.84 13.12
N PHE A 229 10.90 1.69 13.65
CA PHE A 229 10.42 1.55 15.04
C PHE A 229 11.45 0.97 15.99
N SER A 230 12.63 0.60 15.52
CA SER A 230 13.73 0.14 16.39
C SER A 230 14.57 1.31 16.93
N PHE A 231 14.38 2.50 16.38
CA PHE A 231 15.01 3.74 16.76
C PHE A 231 13.98 4.80 17.13
#